data_edd1a14df18d966a2ac7a1743d3bcdd0
#
_entry.id   edd1a14df18d966a2ac7a1743d3bcdd0
#
_cell.length_a   1.000
_cell.length_b   1.000
_cell.length_c   1.000
_cell.angle_alpha   90.00
_cell.angle_beta   90.00
_cell.angle_gamma   90.00
#
_symmetry.space_group_name_H-M   'P 1'
#
loop_
_entity.id
_entity.type
_entity.pdbx_description
1 polymer ?
#
loop_
_entity_poly.entity_id
_entity_poly.type
_entity_poly.pdbx_seq_one_letter_code
_entity_poly.pdbx_strand_id
1 'polypeptide(L)'
;MKLEKRFCVQDNKLFSIEGNKAFPLADARLSAANCTAAFTADGALPAGLSSLLLLELPWTQVGCDEASYNEEFLAAFRDFLKALEDKGGYAAIVPVADRQPVPGAADGGDEAESWEALTASFKHCARRIKDCASVAGFAVPACLSGGDADFFMEELSAKHGQYVFFSADPALLKNPELVRLP
;
A
#
# COMPACT_ATOMS: atom_id res chain seq x y z
N MET A 1 15.46 6.89 11.41
CA MET A 1 14.42 7.60 12.21
C MET A 1 13.10 6.88 11.99
N LYS A 2 12.35 6.58 13.02
CA LYS A 2 11.02 5.96 12.90
C LYS A 2 10.01 7.09 12.67
N LEU A 3 9.19 7.00 11.62
CA LEU A 3 8.14 7.99 11.39
C LEU A 3 7.05 7.86 12.46
N GLU A 4 6.52 8.98 12.89
CA GLU A 4 5.36 9.04 13.76
C GLU A 4 4.08 8.76 12.97
N LYS A 5 3.11 8.18 13.64
CA LYS A 5 1.79 7.92 13.06
C LYS A 5 1.07 9.24 12.80
N ARG A 6 0.65 9.49 11.58
CA ARG A 6 -0.07 10.71 11.16
C ARG A 6 -1.59 10.53 11.07
N PHE A 7 -2.01 9.29 10.93
CA PHE A 7 -3.40 8.92 10.76
C PHE A 7 -3.85 7.90 11.79
N CYS A 8 -5.11 7.95 12.16
CA CYS A 8 -5.79 6.93 12.95
C CYS A 8 -7.13 6.57 12.31
N VAL A 9 -7.73 5.50 12.80
CA VAL A 9 -9.01 4.99 12.31
C VAL A 9 -10.05 5.15 13.41
N GLN A 10 -11.24 5.64 13.04
CA GLN A 10 -12.39 5.72 13.92
C GLN A 10 -13.64 5.35 13.09
N ASP A 11 -14.36 4.33 13.51
CA ASP A 11 -15.58 3.86 12.84
C ASP A 11 -15.38 3.60 11.33
N ASN A 12 -14.30 2.89 10.97
CA ASN A 12 -13.89 2.61 9.60
C ASN A 12 -13.64 3.85 8.71
N LYS A 13 -13.34 4.99 9.32
CA LYS A 13 -12.97 6.22 8.62
C LYS A 13 -11.57 6.66 9.00
N LEU A 14 -10.90 7.29 8.04
CA LEU A 14 -9.57 7.85 8.24
C LEU A 14 -9.66 9.21 8.93
N PHE A 15 -8.84 9.41 9.95
CA PHE A 15 -8.69 10.69 10.63
C PHE A 15 -7.22 11.10 10.66
N SER A 16 -6.96 12.38 10.43
CA SER A 16 -5.67 12.98 10.74
C SER A 16 -5.52 13.12 12.25
N ILE A 17 -4.38 12.68 12.80
CA ILE A 17 -4.07 12.87 14.23
C ILE A 17 -3.92 14.35 14.54
N GLU A 18 -3.27 15.10 13.63
CA GLU A 18 -3.18 16.55 13.73
C GLU A 18 -4.55 17.17 13.45
N GLY A 19 -5.17 17.71 14.50
CA GLY A 19 -6.48 18.36 14.43
C GLY A 19 -7.69 17.43 14.52
N ASN A 20 -7.50 16.13 14.65
CA ASN A 20 -8.56 15.12 14.82
C ASN A 20 -9.73 15.30 13.84
N LYS A 21 -9.41 15.42 12.55
CA LYS A 21 -10.39 15.64 11.48
C LYS A 21 -10.45 14.43 10.55
N ALA A 22 -11.68 14.11 10.10
CA ALA A 22 -11.88 13.12 9.07
C ALA A 22 -11.10 13.54 7.80
N PHE A 23 -10.31 12.61 7.26
CA PHE A 23 -9.50 12.84 6.07
C PHE A 23 -10.17 12.16 4.86
N PRO A 24 -10.55 12.92 3.83
CA PRO A 24 -11.26 12.35 2.69
C PRO A 24 -10.36 11.44 1.85
N LEU A 25 -10.93 10.36 1.33
CA LEU A 25 -10.30 9.51 0.33
C LEU A 25 -10.69 9.99 -1.07
N ALA A 26 -9.79 9.82 -2.04
CA ALA A 26 -10.12 10.05 -3.44
C ALA A 26 -11.12 8.98 -3.94
N ASP A 27 -12.06 9.38 -4.78
CA ASP A 27 -13.03 8.45 -5.37
C ASP A 27 -12.39 7.56 -6.45
N ALA A 28 -11.37 8.09 -7.14
CA ALA A 28 -10.67 7.38 -8.21
C ALA A 28 -9.36 6.77 -7.72
N ARG A 29 -9.06 5.59 -8.24
CA ARG A 29 -7.77 4.93 -8.07
C ARG A 29 -6.84 5.30 -9.21
N LEU A 30 -5.58 5.55 -8.89
CA LEU A 30 -4.53 5.92 -9.84
C LEU A 30 -3.51 4.80 -9.94
N SER A 31 -2.97 4.57 -11.14
CA SER A 31 -1.85 3.65 -11.31
C SER A 31 -0.58 4.23 -10.69
N ALA A 32 -0.01 3.55 -9.70
CA ALA A 32 1.27 3.92 -9.09
C ALA A 32 2.40 3.96 -10.13
N ALA A 33 2.40 3.02 -11.08
CA ALA A 33 3.40 2.97 -12.15
C ALA A 33 3.31 4.19 -13.07
N ASN A 34 2.08 4.57 -13.49
CA ASN A 34 1.88 5.74 -14.35
C ASN A 34 2.24 7.05 -13.64
N CYS A 35 1.86 7.19 -12.36
CA CYS A 35 2.23 8.37 -11.56
C CYS A 35 3.75 8.49 -11.40
N THR A 36 4.43 7.37 -11.12
CA THR A 36 5.89 7.32 -11.00
C THR A 36 6.58 7.66 -12.32
N ALA A 37 6.09 7.11 -13.44
CA ALA A 37 6.64 7.39 -14.77
C ALA A 37 6.46 8.86 -15.17
N ALA A 38 5.30 9.45 -14.94
CA ALA A 38 5.06 10.88 -15.20
C ALA A 38 5.95 11.78 -14.33
N PHE A 39 6.10 11.45 -13.05
CA PHE A 39 7.02 12.17 -12.17
C PHE A 39 8.46 12.07 -12.63
N THR A 40 8.93 10.89 -13.01
CA THR A 40 10.31 10.68 -13.49
C THR A 40 10.57 11.44 -14.80
N ALA A 41 9.56 11.54 -15.67
CA ALA A 41 9.71 12.20 -16.98
C ALA A 41 9.74 13.73 -16.89
N ASP A 42 8.87 14.33 -16.08
CA ASP A 42 8.66 15.79 -16.05
C ASP A 42 8.36 16.39 -14.68
N GLY A 43 8.46 15.62 -13.61
CA GLY A 43 8.15 16.05 -12.24
C GLY A 43 6.65 16.19 -11.97
N ALA A 44 5.77 15.67 -12.83
CA ALA A 44 4.33 15.82 -12.69
C ALA A 44 3.79 15.03 -11.48
N LEU A 45 2.97 15.70 -10.67
CA LEU A 45 2.24 15.09 -9.57
C LEU A 45 0.73 15.04 -9.90
N PRO A 46 -0.01 14.04 -9.37
CA PRO A 46 -1.44 13.98 -9.54
C PRO A 46 -2.16 15.22 -8.99
N ALA A 47 -3.31 15.54 -9.56
CA ALA A 47 -4.23 16.52 -8.99
C ALA A 47 -4.97 15.96 -7.76
N GLY A 48 -5.61 16.82 -6.99
CA GLY A 48 -6.49 16.40 -5.89
C GLY A 48 -5.76 16.06 -4.59
N LEU A 49 -4.64 16.73 -4.29
CA LEU A 49 -3.82 16.49 -3.08
C LEU A 49 -4.54 16.83 -1.75
N SER A 50 -5.75 17.36 -1.78
CA SER A 50 -6.58 17.60 -0.60
C SER A 50 -7.26 16.36 -0.04
N SER A 51 -7.22 15.25 -0.79
CA SER A 51 -7.72 13.93 -0.39
C SER A 51 -6.59 12.91 -0.41
N LEU A 52 -6.79 11.79 0.27
CA LEU A 52 -5.88 10.65 0.22
C LEU A 52 -5.95 10.01 -1.17
N LEU A 53 -4.85 10.02 -1.89
CA LEU A 53 -4.75 9.33 -3.17
C LEU A 53 -4.75 7.81 -2.96
N LEU A 54 -5.46 7.08 -3.82
CA LEU A 54 -5.44 5.62 -3.83
C LEU A 54 -4.57 5.15 -4.99
N LEU A 55 -3.36 4.65 -4.68
CA LEU A 55 -2.36 4.25 -5.66
C LEU A 55 -2.38 2.74 -5.85
N GLU A 56 -2.96 2.27 -6.95
CA GLU A 56 -2.92 0.86 -7.33
C GLU A 56 -1.51 0.47 -7.74
N LEU A 57 -0.98 -0.52 -7.03
CA LEU A 57 0.36 -1.05 -7.25
C LEU A 57 0.29 -2.54 -7.57
N PRO A 58 0.48 -2.93 -8.85
CA PRO A 58 0.51 -4.32 -9.25
C PRO A 58 1.66 -5.09 -8.59
N TRP A 59 1.40 -6.34 -8.22
CA TRP A 59 2.42 -7.22 -7.66
C TRP A 59 3.61 -7.38 -8.60
N THR A 60 3.36 -7.53 -9.91
CA THR A 60 4.41 -7.63 -10.93
C THR A 60 5.32 -6.40 -11.00
N GLN A 61 4.88 -5.24 -10.54
CA GLN A 61 5.73 -4.04 -10.45
C GLN A 61 6.66 -4.05 -9.26
N VAL A 62 6.30 -4.76 -8.18
CA VAL A 62 7.09 -4.84 -6.94
C VAL A 62 8.02 -6.03 -6.95
N GLY A 63 7.50 -7.20 -7.32
CA GLY A 63 8.24 -8.46 -7.36
C GLY A 63 8.55 -8.88 -8.78
N CYS A 64 9.82 -9.14 -9.08
CA CYS A 64 10.22 -9.82 -10.28
C CYS A 64 10.15 -11.34 -10.06
N ASP A 65 10.24 -12.11 -11.12
CA ASP A 65 10.30 -13.57 -11.02
C ASP A 65 11.52 -14.00 -10.19
N GLU A 66 11.45 -15.18 -9.54
CA GLU A 66 12.53 -15.80 -8.77
C GLU A 66 13.03 -15.02 -7.54
N ALA A 67 12.11 -14.53 -6.70
CA ALA A 67 12.42 -13.86 -5.43
C ALA A 67 13.26 -12.56 -5.56
N SER A 68 13.29 -11.95 -6.73
CA SER A 68 13.88 -10.63 -6.93
C SER A 68 12.83 -9.53 -6.85
N TYR A 69 13.27 -8.33 -6.46
CA TYR A 69 12.42 -7.15 -6.38
C TYR A 69 12.83 -6.12 -7.43
N ASN A 70 11.86 -5.37 -7.93
CA ASN A 70 12.10 -4.29 -8.89
C ASN A 70 12.64 -3.04 -8.15
N GLU A 71 13.90 -3.08 -7.78
CA GLU A 71 14.55 -2.03 -6.99
C GLU A 71 14.60 -0.68 -7.72
N GLU A 72 14.71 -0.70 -9.05
CA GLU A 72 14.69 0.51 -9.87
C GLU A 72 13.33 1.22 -9.77
N PHE A 73 12.24 0.47 -9.97
CA PHE A 73 10.90 1.02 -9.80
C PHE A 73 10.67 1.49 -8.36
N LEU A 74 11.05 0.70 -7.35
CA LEU A 74 10.84 1.05 -5.94
C LEU A 74 11.61 2.32 -5.54
N ALA A 75 12.79 2.55 -6.12
CA ALA A 75 13.55 3.78 -5.90
C ALA A 75 12.82 4.99 -6.52
N ALA A 76 12.41 4.90 -7.79
CA ALA A 76 11.66 5.95 -8.47
C ALA A 76 10.31 6.23 -7.78
N PHE A 77 9.61 5.19 -7.35
CA PHE A 77 8.36 5.30 -6.61
C PHE A 77 8.54 6.01 -5.26
N ARG A 78 9.63 5.70 -4.55
CA ARG A 78 9.99 6.40 -3.32
C ARG A 78 10.23 7.89 -3.57
N ASP A 79 10.94 8.26 -4.65
CA ASP A 79 11.22 9.65 -4.99
C ASP A 79 9.92 10.41 -5.35
N PHE A 80 9.00 9.77 -6.08
CA PHE A 80 7.65 10.28 -6.31
C PHE A 80 6.89 10.52 -4.99
N LEU A 81 6.91 9.56 -4.06
CA LEU A 81 6.25 9.70 -2.76
C LEU A 81 6.87 10.80 -1.90
N LYS A 82 8.17 11.03 -2.00
CA LYS A 82 8.85 12.16 -1.34
C LYS A 82 8.41 13.50 -1.93
N ALA A 83 8.31 13.61 -3.24
CA ALA A 83 7.80 14.81 -3.88
C ALA A 83 6.33 15.09 -3.52
N LEU A 84 5.52 14.02 -3.38
CA LEU A 84 4.15 14.12 -2.87
C LEU A 84 4.11 14.65 -1.43
N GLU A 85 5.01 14.17 -0.57
CA GLU A 85 5.18 14.66 0.81
C GLU A 85 5.50 16.14 0.85
N ASP A 86 6.43 16.63 0.02
CA ASP A 86 6.85 18.02 -0.06
C ASP A 86 5.70 18.97 -0.48
N LYS A 87 4.69 18.43 -1.16
CA LYS A 87 3.46 19.15 -1.53
C LYS A 87 2.32 18.98 -0.54
N GLY A 88 2.56 18.30 0.58
CA GLY A 88 1.54 18.01 1.60
C GLY A 88 0.48 17.00 1.16
N GLY A 89 0.74 16.23 0.10
CA GLY A 89 -0.15 15.17 -0.37
C GLY A 89 0.08 13.85 0.39
N TYR A 90 -0.93 13.01 0.40
CA TYR A 90 -0.91 11.70 1.05
C TYR A 90 -1.49 10.63 0.14
N ALA A 91 -1.01 9.41 0.31
CA ALA A 91 -1.46 8.25 -0.46
C ALA A 91 -1.62 7.00 0.40
N ALA A 92 -2.57 6.15 0.03
CA ALA A 92 -2.60 4.75 0.41
C ALA A 92 -2.18 3.88 -0.78
N ILE A 93 -1.38 2.88 -0.51
CA ILE A 93 -0.98 1.89 -1.50
C ILE A 93 -2.06 0.82 -1.56
N VAL A 94 -2.58 0.56 -2.76
CA VAL A 94 -3.59 -0.47 -3.03
C VAL A 94 -2.93 -1.60 -3.80
N PRO A 95 -2.51 -2.69 -3.12
CA PRO A 95 -1.92 -3.84 -3.78
C PRO A 95 -2.89 -4.50 -4.75
N VAL A 96 -2.44 -4.81 -5.95
CA VAL A 96 -3.20 -5.54 -6.96
C VAL A 96 -2.49 -6.86 -7.26
N ALA A 97 -3.16 -7.98 -7.01
CA ALA A 97 -2.68 -9.31 -7.39
C ALA A 97 -2.97 -9.52 -8.88
N ASP A 98 -2.09 -9.03 -9.72
CA ASP A 98 -2.18 -9.14 -11.19
C ASP A 98 -1.62 -10.47 -11.72
N ARG A 99 -1.22 -11.37 -10.83
CA ARG A 99 -0.94 -12.79 -11.08
C ARG A 99 -1.65 -13.65 -10.03
N GLN A 100 -1.95 -14.87 -10.41
CA GLN A 100 -2.61 -15.84 -9.51
C GLN A 100 -1.56 -16.80 -8.95
N PRO A 101 -1.64 -17.13 -7.65
CA PRO A 101 -0.89 -18.26 -7.12
C PRO A 101 -1.31 -19.55 -7.82
N VAL A 102 -0.36 -20.37 -8.22
CA VAL A 102 -0.68 -21.68 -8.83
C VAL A 102 -1.20 -22.60 -7.74
N PRO A 103 -2.45 -23.09 -7.84
CA PRO A 103 -2.97 -24.06 -6.88
C PRO A 103 -2.17 -25.37 -6.99
N GLY A 104 -1.52 -25.81 -5.91
CA GLY A 104 -0.89 -27.12 -5.83
C GLY A 104 0.62 -27.15 -5.74
N ALA A 105 1.31 -26.04 -5.58
CA ALA A 105 2.77 -26.00 -5.32
C ALA A 105 3.16 -26.48 -3.91
N ALA A 106 2.36 -27.34 -3.28
CA ALA A 106 2.65 -27.90 -1.96
C ALA A 106 3.78 -28.93 -1.95
N ASP A 107 4.29 -29.35 -3.12
CA ASP A 107 5.42 -30.27 -3.25
C ASP A 107 6.52 -29.66 -4.14
N GLY A 108 7.27 -28.70 -3.59
CA GLY A 108 8.60 -28.30 -4.15
C GLY A 108 8.60 -27.44 -5.40
N GLY A 109 7.49 -26.85 -5.79
CA GLY A 109 7.40 -25.88 -6.88
C GLY A 109 7.35 -24.44 -6.37
N ASP A 110 8.01 -23.56 -7.08
CA ASP A 110 8.32 -22.16 -6.83
C ASP A 110 7.43 -21.42 -5.80
N GLU A 111 8.02 -21.05 -4.65
CA GLU A 111 7.45 -20.17 -3.62
C GLU A 111 7.02 -18.80 -4.16
N ALA A 112 7.34 -18.50 -5.42
CA ALA A 112 7.10 -17.20 -6.06
C ALA A 112 5.62 -16.85 -6.27
N GLU A 113 4.70 -17.81 -6.15
CA GLU A 113 3.28 -17.64 -6.51
C GLU A 113 2.31 -17.91 -5.35
N SER A 114 2.75 -17.87 -4.10
CA SER A 114 1.87 -17.97 -2.93
C SER A 114 1.43 -16.59 -2.42
N TRP A 115 0.35 -16.54 -1.62
CA TRP A 115 -0.04 -15.30 -0.93
C TRP A 115 1.02 -14.81 0.06
N GLU A 116 1.86 -15.71 0.55
CA GLU A 116 3.03 -15.39 1.35
C GLU A 116 4.07 -14.61 0.53
N ALA A 117 4.30 -14.99 -0.73
CA ALA A 117 5.19 -14.27 -1.64
C ALA A 117 4.66 -12.88 -1.99
N LEU A 118 3.33 -12.73 -2.18
CA LEU A 118 2.68 -11.43 -2.34
C LEU A 118 2.92 -10.57 -1.08
N THR A 119 2.67 -11.13 0.10
CA THR A 119 2.89 -10.44 1.38
C THR A 119 4.35 -10.04 1.55
N ALA A 120 5.31 -10.92 1.23
CA ALA A 120 6.74 -10.64 1.28
C ALA A 120 7.13 -9.49 0.34
N SER A 121 6.55 -9.45 -0.87
CA SER A 121 6.78 -8.39 -1.84
C SER A 121 6.31 -7.03 -1.32
N PHE A 122 5.12 -6.95 -0.77
CA PHE A 122 4.61 -5.69 -0.22
C PHE A 122 5.27 -5.30 1.11
N LYS A 123 5.71 -6.26 1.91
CA LYS A 123 6.58 -6.01 3.06
C LYS A 123 7.94 -5.41 2.63
N HIS A 124 8.51 -5.89 1.52
CA HIS A 124 9.72 -5.30 0.94
C HIS A 124 9.44 -3.87 0.44
N CYS A 125 8.35 -3.65 -0.30
CA CYS A 125 7.92 -2.31 -0.72
C CYS A 125 7.78 -1.38 0.50
N ALA A 126 7.06 -1.77 1.53
CA ALA A 126 6.88 -1.01 2.76
C ALA A 126 8.23 -0.62 3.40
N ARG A 127 9.20 -1.52 3.38
CA ARG A 127 10.56 -1.24 3.87
C ARG A 127 11.29 -0.20 3.02
N ARG A 128 11.10 -0.21 1.69
CA ARG A 128 11.73 0.75 0.76
C ARG A 128 11.16 2.15 0.88
N ILE A 129 9.87 2.28 1.20
CA ILE A 129 9.17 3.56 1.33
C ILE A 129 8.89 3.98 2.79
N LYS A 130 9.51 3.31 3.76
CA LYS A 130 9.25 3.49 5.21
C LYS A 130 9.48 4.90 5.73
N ASP A 131 10.28 5.71 5.03
CA ASP A 131 10.62 7.09 5.37
C ASP A 131 9.80 8.13 4.58
N CYS A 132 8.83 7.69 3.77
CA CYS A 132 7.89 8.58 3.08
C CYS A 132 6.69 8.87 3.98
N ALA A 133 6.63 10.07 4.55
CA ALA A 133 5.55 10.47 5.44
C ALA A 133 4.22 10.75 4.67
N SER A 134 4.28 10.81 3.35
CA SER A 134 3.10 10.83 2.46
C SER A 134 2.32 9.51 2.45
N VAL A 135 2.93 8.39 2.88
CA VAL A 135 2.26 7.09 2.87
C VAL A 135 1.45 6.91 4.15
N ALA A 136 0.13 6.96 4.04
CA ALA A 136 -0.78 6.72 5.15
C ALA A 136 -0.86 5.23 5.54
N GLY A 137 -0.77 4.34 4.55
CA GLY A 137 -0.82 2.90 4.78
C GLY A 137 -1.09 2.08 3.53
N PHE A 138 -1.59 0.85 3.75
CA PHE A 138 -1.82 -0.14 2.71
C PHE A 138 -3.25 -0.67 2.74
N ALA A 139 -3.83 -0.87 1.57
CA ALA A 139 -5.04 -1.66 1.48
C ALA A 139 -4.70 -3.16 1.60
N VAL A 140 -5.56 -3.91 2.25
CA VAL A 140 -5.51 -5.37 2.19
C VAL A 140 -5.85 -5.79 0.76
N PRO A 141 -4.99 -6.60 0.10
CA PRO A 141 -5.28 -7.09 -1.25
C PRO A 141 -6.64 -7.77 -1.33
N ALA A 142 -7.43 -7.47 -2.36
CA ALA A 142 -8.79 -7.99 -2.50
C ALA A 142 -8.88 -9.52 -2.63
N CYS A 143 -7.77 -10.17 -2.96
CA CYS A 143 -7.66 -11.64 -3.05
C CYS A 143 -7.45 -12.31 -1.68
N LEU A 144 -7.09 -11.55 -0.63
CA LEU A 144 -6.83 -12.08 0.70
C LEU A 144 -8.09 -12.02 1.56
N SER A 145 -8.30 -13.07 2.36
CA SER A 145 -9.40 -13.13 3.33
C SER A 145 -8.97 -13.92 4.58
N GLY A 146 -9.69 -13.74 5.67
CA GLY A 146 -9.42 -14.48 6.91
C GLY A 146 -7.95 -14.37 7.35
N GLY A 147 -7.34 -15.54 7.62
CA GLY A 147 -5.97 -15.61 8.14
C GLY A 147 -4.91 -15.02 7.22
N ASP A 148 -5.08 -15.06 5.89
CA ASP A 148 -4.12 -14.48 4.95
C ASP A 148 -4.15 -12.95 5.03
N ALA A 149 -5.34 -12.36 5.20
CA ALA A 149 -5.49 -10.92 5.40
C ALA A 149 -4.86 -10.47 6.74
N ASP A 150 -5.08 -11.24 7.81
CA ASP A 150 -4.49 -10.98 9.12
C ASP A 150 -2.96 -11.07 9.04
N PHE A 151 -2.44 -12.12 8.41
CA PHE A 151 -0.99 -12.30 8.19
C PHE A 151 -0.38 -11.13 7.42
N PHE A 152 -1.03 -10.67 6.34
CA PHE A 152 -0.57 -9.50 5.58
C PHE A 152 -0.45 -8.25 6.47
N MET A 153 -1.48 -7.96 7.26
CA MET A 153 -1.49 -6.80 8.14
C MET A 153 -0.44 -6.91 9.25
N GLU A 154 -0.30 -8.07 9.87
CA GLU A 154 0.69 -8.33 10.91
C GLU A 154 2.12 -8.16 10.39
N GLU A 155 2.44 -8.75 9.22
CA GLU A 155 3.76 -8.68 8.63
C GLU A 155 4.19 -7.25 8.24
N LEU A 156 3.26 -6.42 7.74
CA LEU A 156 3.54 -5.03 7.44
C LEU A 156 3.62 -4.15 8.68
N SER A 157 2.75 -4.37 9.67
CA SER A 157 2.71 -3.56 10.90
C SER A 157 3.85 -3.86 11.86
N ALA A 158 4.41 -5.07 11.87
CA ALA A 158 5.46 -5.50 12.80
C ALA A 158 6.66 -4.52 12.87
N LYS A 159 7.00 -3.90 11.74
CA LYS A 159 8.11 -2.92 11.65
C LYS A 159 7.67 -1.50 11.28
N HIS A 160 6.42 -1.34 10.87
CA HIS A 160 5.88 -0.12 10.29
C HIS A 160 4.55 0.27 10.95
N GLY A 161 4.55 0.40 12.28
CA GLY A 161 3.36 0.73 13.08
C GLY A 161 2.75 2.11 12.80
N GLN A 162 3.36 2.92 11.90
CA GLN A 162 2.79 4.17 11.44
C GLN A 162 1.67 3.99 10.41
N TYR A 163 1.61 2.84 9.73
CA TYR A 163 0.61 2.59 8.69
C TYR A 163 -0.76 2.27 9.28
N VAL A 164 -1.80 2.72 8.59
CA VAL A 164 -3.18 2.25 8.75
C VAL A 164 -3.52 1.30 7.61
N PHE A 165 -4.51 0.44 7.82
CA PHE A 165 -4.94 -0.51 6.79
C PHE A 165 -6.32 -0.15 6.26
N PHE A 166 -6.53 -0.48 4.98
CA PHE A 166 -7.75 -0.17 4.25
C PHE A 166 -8.35 -1.45 3.67
N SER A 167 -9.66 -1.51 3.56
CA SER A 167 -10.35 -2.63 2.90
C SER A 167 -11.66 -2.20 2.24
N ALA A 168 -12.03 -2.88 1.16
CA ALA A 168 -13.37 -2.83 0.59
C ALA A 168 -14.23 -4.04 1.00
N ASP A 169 -13.63 -5.07 1.64
CA ASP A 169 -14.33 -6.28 2.03
C ASP A 169 -15.18 -6.06 3.29
N PRO A 170 -16.52 -6.22 3.21
CA PRO A 170 -17.41 -6.07 4.36
C PRO A 170 -17.10 -7.03 5.52
N ALA A 171 -16.50 -8.21 5.23
CA ALA A 171 -16.15 -9.17 6.26
C ALA A 171 -14.97 -8.65 7.11
N LEU A 172 -13.97 -8.06 6.47
CA LEU A 172 -12.82 -7.45 7.15
C LEU A 172 -13.20 -6.16 7.87
N LEU A 173 -14.15 -5.39 7.34
CA LEU A 173 -14.62 -4.14 7.92
C LEU A 173 -15.45 -4.29 9.22
N LYS A 174 -15.67 -5.52 9.69
CA LYS A 174 -16.09 -5.77 11.07
C LYS A 174 -15.02 -5.38 12.08
N ASN A 175 -13.76 -5.32 11.66
CA ASN A 175 -12.69 -4.73 12.43
C ASN A 175 -12.76 -3.19 12.31
N PRO A 176 -13.04 -2.46 13.42
CA PRO A 176 -13.19 -1.00 13.39
C PRO A 176 -11.85 -0.28 13.15
N GLU A 177 -10.71 -0.97 13.20
CA GLU A 177 -9.38 -0.42 12.95
C GLU A 177 -9.01 -0.37 11.46
N LEU A 178 -9.88 -0.88 10.58
CA LEU A 178 -9.70 -0.79 9.14
C LEU A 178 -10.48 0.39 8.56
N VAL A 179 -9.86 1.11 7.62
CA VAL A 179 -10.52 2.17 6.86
C VAL A 179 -11.30 1.55 5.70
N ARG A 180 -12.56 1.98 5.54
CA ARG A 180 -13.37 1.59 4.38
C ARG A 180 -12.89 2.32 3.12
N LEU A 181 -12.57 1.55 2.08
CA LEU A 181 -12.36 2.07 0.73
C LEU A 181 -13.70 2.41 0.06
N PRO A 182 -13.72 3.45 -0.81
CA PRO A 182 -14.88 3.77 -1.64
C PRO A 182 -15.18 2.68 -2.69
#